data_ffa60ec942fc9ae37bb32b9999bb6f05
#
_entry.id   ffa60ec942fc9ae37bb32b9999bb6f05
#
_cell.length_a   1.000
_cell.length_b   1.000
_cell.length_c   1.000
_cell.angle_alpha   90.00
_cell.angle_beta   90.00
_cell.angle_gamma   90.00
#
_symmetry.space_group_name_H-M   'P 1'
#
loop_
_entity.id
_entity.type
_entity.pdbx_description
1 polymer ?
#
loop_
_entity_poly.entity_id
_entity_poly.type
_entity_poly.pdbx_seq_one_letter_code
_entity_poly.pdbx_strand_id
1 'polypeptide(L)'
;MKQTFLSGATLAALVMLVALPLVFILLQAIFPHFSAGSLGDAFGGIPALLADPQLPAMLGGTLWIAAGVALVSVMIGLPLGILRGMFSLPLPRLWDLLFLIPFLTPPYISALSWMLALQSQGYLQQLTGWQLNDLLFSRSGIVLVMTFNIFPVVYFAVSRSLLASGTRLAVV
;
A
#
# COMPACT_ATOMS: atom_id res chain seq x y z
N MET A 1 34.37 -24.87 -6.17
CA MET A 1 34.04 -25.13 -4.76
C MET A 1 33.87 -23.87 -3.91
N LYS A 2 34.72 -22.84 -3.94
CA LYS A 2 34.53 -21.61 -3.14
C LYS A 2 33.27 -20.79 -3.49
N GLN A 3 32.93 -20.68 -4.78
CA GLN A 3 31.74 -19.92 -5.22
C GLN A 3 30.41 -20.60 -4.84
N THR A 4 30.34 -21.93 -4.91
CA THR A 4 29.16 -22.68 -4.50
C THR A 4 28.94 -22.65 -2.99
N PHE A 5 30.01 -22.65 -2.22
CA PHE A 5 29.95 -22.49 -0.76
C PHE A 5 29.48 -21.07 -0.36
N LEU A 6 30.04 -20.03 -1.00
CA LEU A 6 29.64 -18.65 -0.75
C LEU A 6 28.16 -18.43 -1.14
N SER A 7 27.71 -18.94 -2.28
CA SER A 7 26.31 -18.81 -2.69
C SER A 7 25.36 -19.57 -1.76
N GLY A 8 25.76 -20.75 -1.26
CA GLY A 8 24.99 -21.50 -0.28
C GLY A 8 24.89 -20.79 1.07
N ALA A 9 26.00 -20.23 1.56
CA ALA A 9 26.03 -19.47 2.82
C ALA A 9 25.20 -18.19 2.72
N THR A 10 25.28 -17.47 1.59
CA THR A 10 24.48 -16.27 1.36
C THR A 10 22.98 -16.58 1.31
N LEU A 11 22.61 -17.66 0.60
CA LEU A 11 21.22 -18.10 0.54
C LEU A 11 20.70 -18.50 1.93
N ALA A 12 21.48 -19.27 2.68
CA ALA A 12 21.11 -19.67 4.03
C ALA A 12 20.94 -18.45 4.96
N ALA A 13 21.85 -17.45 4.87
CA ALA A 13 21.75 -16.22 5.63
C ALA A 13 20.50 -15.41 5.25
N LEU A 14 20.17 -15.29 3.97
CA LEU A 14 18.96 -14.62 3.50
C LEU A 14 17.68 -15.32 3.95
N VAL A 15 17.65 -16.66 3.83
CA VAL A 15 16.50 -17.45 4.29
C VAL A 15 16.33 -17.28 5.80
N MET A 16 17.42 -17.34 6.57
CA MET A 16 17.38 -17.16 8.02
C MET A 16 16.91 -15.75 8.40
N LEU A 17 17.41 -14.72 7.72
CA LEU A 17 17.05 -13.32 7.96
C LEU A 17 15.55 -13.05 7.70
N VAL A 18 14.97 -13.71 6.71
CA VAL A 18 13.55 -13.51 6.33
C VAL A 18 12.66 -14.51 7.07
N ALA A 19 13.01 -15.80 7.07
CA ALA A 19 12.17 -16.84 7.65
C ALA A 19 12.07 -16.74 9.18
N LEU A 20 13.17 -16.41 9.86
CA LEU A 20 13.19 -16.39 11.32
C LEU A 20 12.21 -15.38 11.93
N PRO A 21 12.14 -14.10 11.50
CA PRO A 21 11.12 -13.18 11.98
C PRO A 21 9.69 -13.63 11.65
N LEU A 22 9.47 -14.19 10.45
CA LEU A 22 8.14 -14.68 10.06
C LEU A 22 7.70 -15.85 10.93
N VAL A 23 8.59 -16.84 11.15
CA VAL A 23 8.30 -17.98 12.03
C VAL A 23 8.04 -17.50 13.45
N PHE A 24 8.81 -16.53 13.96
CA PHE A 24 8.61 -15.96 15.28
C PHE A 24 7.23 -15.30 15.43
N ILE A 25 6.82 -14.49 14.44
CA ILE A 25 5.50 -13.85 14.41
C ILE A 25 4.39 -14.91 14.35
N LEU A 26 4.54 -15.94 13.51
CA LEU A 26 3.58 -17.04 13.43
C LEU A 26 3.48 -17.82 14.73
N LEU A 27 4.60 -18.14 15.36
CA LEU A 27 4.60 -18.81 16.67
C LEU A 27 3.93 -17.95 17.75
N GLN A 28 4.16 -16.64 17.75
CA GLN A 28 3.53 -15.74 18.70
C GLN A 28 2.01 -15.59 18.43
N ALA A 29 1.59 -15.66 17.16
CA ALA A 29 0.18 -15.63 16.80
C ALA A 29 -0.56 -16.92 17.21
N ILE A 30 0.10 -18.08 17.08
CA ILE A 30 -0.47 -19.37 17.47
C ILE A 30 -0.43 -19.57 18.98
N PHE A 31 0.69 -19.21 19.62
CA PHE A 31 0.93 -19.39 21.06
C PHE A 31 1.04 -18.02 21.74
N PRO A 32 -0.03 -17.48 22.34
CA PRO A 32 -0.03 -16.13 22.92
C PRO A 32 1.06 -15.89 23.96
N HIS A 33 1.48 -16.96 24.66
CA HIS A 33 2.51 -16.92 25.70
C HIS A 33 3.92 -17.34 25.21
N PHE A 34 4.13 -17.41 23.88
CA PHE A 34 5.41 -17.80 23.31
C PHE A 34 6.56 -16.90 23.77
N SER A 35 6.33 -15.58 23.85
CA SER A 35 7.32 -14.62 24.37
C SER A 35 7.70 -14.85 25.84
N ALA A 36 6.85 -15.50 26.62
CA ALA A 36 7.12 -15.92 27.99
C ALA A 36 7.71 -17.34 28.10
N GLY A 37 8.06 -17.95 26.95
CA GLY A 37 8.66 -19.28 26.89
C GLY A 37 7.68 -20.45 27.02
N SER A 38 6.37 -20.21 26.92
CA SER A 38 5.34 -21.25 26.99
C SER A 38 4.78 -21.54 25.60
N LEU A 39 4.76 -22.84 25.23
CA LEU A 39 4.09 -23.37 24.05
C LEU A 39 2.70 -23.96 24.38
N GLY A 40 2.20 -23.70 25.57
CA GLY A 40 0.85 -24.10 25.96
C GLY A 40 -0.21 -23.21 25.31
N ASP A 41 -1.42 -23.74 25.24
CA ASP A 41 -2.62 -23.02 24.85
C ASP A 41 -2.59 -22.45 23.41
N ALA A 42 -2.29 -23.34 22.45
CA ALA A 42 -2.34 -22.97 21.04
C ALA A 42 -3.71 -22.37 20.68
N PHE A 43 -3.68 -21.19 20.00
CA PHE A 43 -4.87 -20.43 19.64
C PHE A 43 -5.71 -19.90 20.81
N GLY A 44 -5.21 -19.98 22.06
CA GLY A 44 -5.94 -19.51 23.25
C GLY A 44 -6.29 -18.01 23.23
N GLY A 45 -5.61 -17.21 22.42
CA GLY A 45 -5.97 -15.80 22.21
C GLY A 45 -7.21 -15.56 21.34
N ILE A 46 -7.63 -16.55 20.53
CA ILE A 46 -8.76 -16.38 19.59
C ILE A 46 -10.09 -16.11 20.29
N PRO A 47 -10.48 -16.89 21.33
CA PRO A 47 -11.73 -16.61 22.04
C PRO A 47 -11.79 -15.22 22.65
N ALA A 48 -10.67 -14.75 23.23
CA ALA A 48 -10.57 -13.42 23.80
C ALA A 48 -10.68 -12.33 22.71
N LEU A 49 -10.04 -12.54 21.55
CA LEU A 49 -10.14 -11.65 20.42
C LEU A 49 -11.57 -11.57 19.87
N LEU A 50 -12.24 -12.71 19.72
CA LEU A 50 -13.62 -12.76 19.22
C LEU A 50 -14.63 -12.17 20.20
N ALA A 51 -14.31 -12.19 21.49
CA ALA A 51 -15.12 -11.57 22.54
C ALA A 51 -14.85 -10.07 22.71
N ASP A 52 -13.85 -9.51 22.00
CA ASP A 52 -13.52 -8.09 22.11
C ASP A 52 -14.63 -7.23 21.48
N PRO A 53 -15.29 -6.35 22.27
CA PRO A 53 -16.34 -5.46 21.77
C PRO A 53 -15.86 -4.48 20.68
N GLN A 54 -14.56 -4.24 20.58
CA GLN A 54 -13.99 -3.32 19.59
C GLN A 54 -13.71 -4.02 18.24
N LEU A 55 -13.63 -5.34 18.20
CA LEU A 55 -13.31 -6.09 16.98
C LEU A 55 -14.24 -5.74 15.80
N PRO A 56 -15.57 -5.69 15.93
CA PRO A 56 -16.46 -5.33 14.82
C PRO A 56 -16.22 -3.90 14.30
N ALA A 57 -15.93 -2.95 15.20
CA ALA A 57 -15.63 -1.58 14.83
C ALA A 57 -14.31 -1.46 14.09
N MET A 58 -13.28 -2.21 14.51
CA MET A 58 -11.98 -2.27 13.82
C MET A 58 -12.10 -2.89 12.44
N LEU A 59 -12.81 -4.03 12.33
CA LEU A 59 -13.05 -4.69 11.05
C LEU A 59 -13.87 -3.80 10.10
N GLY A 60 -14.93 -3.19 10.60
CA GLY A 60 -15.75 -2.26 9.82
C GLY A 60 -14.95 -1.06 9.33
N GLY A 61 -14.10 -0.48 10.18
CA GLY A 61 -13.19 0.61 9.82
C GLY A 61 -12.20 0.20 8.72
N THR A 62 -11.58 -0.95 8.86
CA THR A 62 -10.64 -1.50 7.88
C THR A 62 -11.31 -1.75 6.53
N LEU A 63 -12.48 -2.39 6.54
CA LEU A 63 -13.24 -2.67 5.32
C LEU A 63 -13.69 -1.38 4.63
N TRP A 64 -14.14 -0.38 5.40
CA TRP A 64 -14.54 0.91 4.85
C TRP A 64 -13.37 1.62 4.16
N ILE A 65 -12.20 1.67 4.81
CA ILE A 65 -10.99 2.27 4.22
C ILE A 65 -10.56 1.49 2.98
N ALA A 66 -10.49 0.16 3.06
CA ALA A 66 -10.09 -0.68 1.93
C ALA A 66 -11.01 -0.51 0.72
N ALA A 67 -12.34 -0.54 0.94
CA ALA A 67 -13.33 -0.31 -0.12
C ALA A 67 -13.22 1.10 -0.70
N GLY A 68 -13.05 2.12 0.14
CA GLY A 68 -12.85 3.49 -0.30
C GLY A 68 -11.61 3.66 -1.16
N VAL A 69 -10.46 3.13 -0.73
CA VAL A 69 -9.20 3.15 -1.49
C VAL A 69 -9.34 2.42 -2.82
N ALA A 70 -9.94 1.23 -2.83
CA ALA A 70 -10.15 0.46 -4.05
C ALA A 70 -11.04 1.22 -5.04
N LEU A 71 -12.19 1.74 -4.58
CA LEU A 71 -13.13 2.48 -5.41
C LEU A 71 -12.48 3.73 -6.02
N VAL A 72 -11.86 4.58 -5.20
CA VAL A 72 -11.26 5.84 -5.67
C VAL A 72 -10.05 5.55 -6.56
N SER A 73 -9.25 4.52 -6.27
CA SER A 73 -8.13 4.11 -7.13
C SER A 73 -8.61 3.65 -8.50
N VAL A 74 -9.72 2.92 -8.58
CA VAL A 74 -10.33 2.52 -9.86
C VAL A 74 -10.91 3.74 -10.57
N MET A 75 -11.62 4.63 -9.87
CA MET A 75 -12.19 5.84 -10.47
C MET A 75 -11.13 6.75 -11.10
N ILE A 76 -9.93 6.81 -10.55
CA ILE A 76 -8.82 7.61 -11.07
C ILE A 76 -7.98 6.80 -12.07
N GLY A 77 -7.56 5.61 -11.68
CA GLY A 77 -6.62 4.79 -12.45
C GLY A 77 -7.20 4.22 -13.73
N LEU A 78 -8.49 3.84 -13.73
CA LEU A 78 -9.14 3.26 -14.89
C LEU A 78 -9.23 4.25 -16.07
N PRO A 79 -9.80 5.47 -15.93
CA PRO A 79 -9.87 6.41 -17.05
C PRO A 79 -8.49 6.84 -17.53
N LEU A 80 -7.54 7.07 -16.62
CA LEU A 80 -6.17 7.41 -17.00
C LEU A 80 -5.48 6.27 -17.74
N GLY A 81 -5.69 5.02 -17.29
CA GLY A 81 -5.17 3.82 -17.96
C GLY A 81 -5.78 3.61 -19.35
N ILE A 82 -7.07 3.86 -19.51
CA ILE A 82 -7.77 3.82 -20.82
C ILE A 82 -7.21 4.90 -21.74
N LEU A 83 -7.11 6.13 -21.27
CA LEU A 83 -6.54 7.23 -22.04
C LEU A 83 -5.13 6.88 -22.53
N ARG A 84 -4.30 6.32 -21.68
CA ARG A 84 -2.92 5.92 -22.01
C ARG A 84 -2.88 4.73 -22.98
N GLY A 85 -3.79 3.76 -22.83
CA GLY A 85 -3.82 2.54 -23.63
C GLY A 85 -4.41 2.74 -25.03
N MET A 86 -5.44 3.58 -25.15
CA MET A 86 -6.21 3.76 -26.38
C MET A 86 -5.79 4.98 -27.21
N PHE A 87 -5.26 6.02 -26.57
CA PHE A 87 -4.93 7.29 -27.24
C PHE A 87 -3.42 7.54 -27.28
N SER A 88 -2.95 8.27 -28.30
CA SER A 88 -1.58 8.73 -28.42
C SER A 88 -1.39 10.02 -27.60
N LEU A 89 -1.13 9.87 -26.31
CA LEU A 89 -0.85 11.03 -25.44
C LEU A 89 0.50 11.65 -25.77
N PRO A 90 0.64 12.99 -25.68
CA PRO A 90 1.93 13.65 -25.74
C PRO A 90 2.80 13.20 -24.55
N LEU A 91 4.10 13.00 -24.80
CA LEU A 91 5.09 12.61 -23.79
C LEU A 91 4.65 11.38 -22.92
N PRO A 92 4.28 10.26 -23.53
CA PRO A 92 3.68 9.14 -22.81
C PRO A 92 4.59 8.56 -21.70
N ARG A 93 5.91 8.62 -21.91
CA ARG A 93 6.91 8.16 -20.93
C ARG A 93 6.96 9.06 -19.69
N LEU A 94 6.66 10.36 -19.85
CA LEU A 94 6.62 11.29 -18.72
C LEU A 94 5.45 10.99 -17.80
N TRP A 95 4.27 10.70 -18.37
CA TRP A 95 3.10 10.28 -17.59
C TRP A 95 3.35 8.96 -16.84
N ASP A 96 3.91 7.97 -17.54
CA ASP A 96 4.29 6.70 -16.91
C ASP A 96 5.27 6.92 -15.75
N LEU A 97 6.26 7.81 -15.91
CA LEU A 97 7.23 8.14 -14.86
C LEU A 97 6.59 8.87 -13.68
N LEU A 98 5.74 9.89 -13.95
CA LEU A 98 5.05 10.64 -12.90
C LEU A 98 4.17 9.75 -12.02
N PHE A 99 3.46 8.79 -12.61
CA PHE A 99 2.64 7.85 -11.85
C PHE A 99 3.46 6.74 -11.18
N LEU A 100 4.67 6.46 -11.69
CA LEU A 100 5.56 5.50 -11.06
C LEU A 100 6.16 6.03 -9.75
N ILE A 101 6.40 7.35 -9.63
CA ILE A 101 6.99 7.97 -8.43
C ILE A 101 6.17 7.66 -7.17
N PRO A 102 4.87 7.98 -7.07
CA PRO A 102 4.09 7.67 -5.88
C PRO A 102 4.00 6.17 -5.59
N PHE A 103 3.99 5.33 -6.63
CA PHE A 103 3.96 3.88 -6.48
C PHE A 103 5.26 3.31 -5.89
N LEU A 104 6.41 3.84 -6.29
CA LEU A 104 7.71 3.43 -5.77
C LEU A 104 8.06 4.07 -4.43
N THR A 105 7.33 5.12 -4.04
CA THR A 105 7.56 5.77 -2.74
C THR A 105 7.03 4.87 -1.62
N PRO A 106 7.85 4.48 -0.64
CA PRO A 106 7.39 3.70 0.50
C PRO A 106 6.20 4.39 1.20
N PRO A 107 5.13 3.65 1.54
CA PRO A 107 3.89 4.26 2.07
C PRO A 107 4.10 5.15 3.30
N TYR A 108 5.06 4.82 4.18
CA TYR A 108 5.35 5.62 5.36
C TYR A 108 5.98 6.98 5.00
N ILE A 109 6.85 7.03 3.96
CA ILE A 109 7.43 8.29 3.48
C ILE A 109 6.34 9.15 2.85
N SER A 110 5.46 8.54 2.05
CA SER A 110 4.31 9.24 1.49
C SER A 110 3.41 9.82 2.59
N ALA A 111 3.07 9.03 3.60
CA ALA A 111 2.28 9.50 4.73
C ALA A 111 2.94 10.67 5.47
N LEU A 112 4.24 10.57 5.77
CA LEU A 112 4.99 11.67 6.40
C LEU A 112 4.99 12.94 5.53
N SER A 113 5.16 12.79 4.22
CA SER A 113 5.11 13.94 3.29
C SER A 113 3.76 14.63 3.29
N TRP A 114 2.66 13.87 3.29
CA TRP A 114 1.31 14.40 3.41
C TRP A 114 1.08 15.09 4.77
N MET A 115 1.60 14.50 5.86
CA MET A 115 1.54 15.12 7.18
C MET A 115 2.29 16.46 7.21
N LEU A 116 3.52 16.53 6.72
CA LEU A 116 4.29 17.76 6.65
C LEU A 116 3.61 18.83 5.77
N ALA A 117 2.93 18.41 4.70
CA ALA A 117 2.24 19.32 3.81
C ALA A 117 0.94 19.88 4.42
N LEU A 118 0.10 19.04 5.05
CA LEU A 118 -1.29 19.34 5.35
C LEU A 118 -1.61 19.52 6.84
N GLN A 119 -0.70 19.14 7.76
CA GLN A 119 -0.92 19.32 9.20
C GLN A 119 -1.03 20.80 9.60
N SER A 120 -1.45 21.06 10.83
CA SER A 120 -1.42 22.41 11.41
C SER A 120 -0.03 23.03 11.32
N GLN A 121 0.07 24.23 10.78
CA GLN A 121 1.34 24.91 10.45
C GLN A 121 2.21 24.19 9.41
N GLY A 122 1.62 23.25 8.65
CA GLY A 122 2.28 22.59 7.53
C GLY A 122 2.53 23.56 6.35
N TYR A 123 3.30 23.08 5.35
CA TYR A 123 3.70 23.90 4.21
C TYR A 123 2.52 24.51 3.46
N LEU A 124 1.43 23.78 3.27
CA LEU A 124 0.26 24.30 2.56
C LEU A 124 -0.39 25.45 3.31
N GLN A 125 -0.55 25.31 4.63
CA GLN A 125 -1.11 26.39 5.45
C GLN A 125 -0.22 27.64 5.46
N GLN A 126 1.11 27.46 5.50
CA GLN A 126 2.05 28.59 5.46
C GLN A 126 2.00 29.34 4.12
N LEU A 127 1.75 28.64 3.01
CA LEU A 127 1.73 29.22 1.66
C LEU A 127 0.37 29.79 1.28
N THR A 128 -0.72 29.14 1.67
CA THR A 128 -2.08 29.48 1.18
C THR A 128 -3.05 29.94 2.27
N GLY A 129 -2.70 29.71 3.55
CA GLY A 129 -3.59 29.92 4.69
C GLY A 129 -4.64 28.82 4.91
N TRP A 130 -4.70 27.80 4.03
CA TRP A 130 -5.70 26.73 4.12
C TRP A 130 -5.35 25.74 5.23
N GLN A 131 -6.34 25.42 6.07
CA GLN A 131 -6.20 24.44 7.15
C GLN A 131 -6.86 23.13 6.73
N LEU A 132 -6.06 22.15 6.36
CA LEU A 132 -6.53 20.82 5.93
C LEU A 132 -6.20 19.72 6.95
N ASN A 133 -5.82 20.11 8.17
CA ASN A 133 -5.46 19.16 9.23
C ASN A 133 -6.60 18.18 9.55
N ASP A 134 -7.82 18.67 9.69
CA ASP A 134 -8.98 17.83 10.04
C ASP A 134 -9.34 16.87 8.89
N LEU A 135 -9.13 17.28 7.65
CA LEU A 135 -9.28 16.40 6.50
C LEU A 135 -8.23 15.29 6.52
N LEU A 136 -6.96 15.65 6.73
CA LEU A 136 -5.85 14.70 6.72
C LEU A 136 -6.03 13.59 7.77
N PHE A 137 -6.40 13.94 8.99
CA PHE A 137 -6.58 13.00 10.10
C PHE A 137 -7.99 12.38 10.16
N SER A 138 -8.79 12.56 9.11
CA SER A 138 -10.08 11.89 8.94
C SER A 138 -9.94 10.55 8.20
N ARG A 139 -10.99 9.71 8.24
CA ARG A 139 -11.07 8.47 7.45
C ARG A 139 -10.94 8.76 5.94
N SER A 140 -11.53 9.85 5.46
CA SER A 140 -11.43 10.29 4.06
C SER A 140 -10.00 10.70 3.69
N GLY A 141 -9.27 11.37 4.60
CA GLY A 141 -7.87 11.72 4.41
C GLY A 141 -6.98 10.48 4.28
N ILE A 142 -7.20 9.46 5.11
CA ILE A 142 -6.50 8.18 4.99
C ILE A 142 -6.75 7.55 3.62
N VAL A 143 -8.02 7.50 3.18
CA VAL A 143 -8.39 6.97 1.86
C VAL A 143 -7.68 7.75 0.76
N LEU A 144 -7.65 9.08 0.83
CA LEU A 144 -7.00 9.93 -0.16
C LEU A 144 -5.49 9.63 -0.25
N VAL A 145 -4.78 9.66 0.89
CA VAL A 145 -3.33 9.40 0.95
C VAL A 145 -2.99 8.00 0.42
N MET A 146 -3.74 6.97 0.83
CA MET A 146 -3.53 5.61 0.35
C MET A 146 -3.85 5.46 -1.14
N THR A 147 -4.89 6.14 -1.63
CA THR A 147 -5.25 6.13 -3.05
C THR A 147 -4.11 6.66 -3.91
N PHE A 148 -3.43 7.74 -3.52
CA PHE A 148 -2.30 8.30 -4.27
C PHE A 148 -1.15 7.29 -4.45
N ASN A 149 -0.98 6.35 -3.54
CA ASN A 149 0.01 5.28 -3.68
C ASN A 149 -0.49 4.11 -4.53
N ILE A 150 -1.80 3.84 -4.54
CA ILE A 150 -2.38 2.60 -5.11
C ILE A 150 -2.96 2.80 -6.51
N PHE A 151 -3.53 4.00 -6.85
CA PHE A 151 -4.13 4.20 -8.17
C PHE A 151 -3.18 3.89 -9.35
N PRO A 152 -1.83 4.08 -9.25
CA PRO A 152 -0.94 3.74 -10.36
C PRO A 152 -0.95 2.24 -10.70
N VAL A 153 -1.25 1.37 -9.74
CA VAL A 153 -1.40 -0.07 -9.99
C VAL A 153 -2.52 -0.31 -11.01
N VAL A 154 -3.68 0.34 -10.80
CA VAL A 154 -4.82 0.26 -11.72
C VAL A 154 -4.46 0.87 -13.07
N TYR A 155 -3.84 2.06 -13.06
CA TYR A 155 -3.36 2.73 -14.27
C TYR A 155 -2.46 1.82 -15.12
N PHE A 156 -1.41 1.25 -14.51
CA PHE A 156 -0.48 0.38 -15.24
C PHE A 156 -1.12 -0.93 -15.68
N ALA A 157 -1.97 -1.54 -14.86
CA ALA A 157 -2.67 -2.77 -15.22
C ALA A 157 -3.55 -2.56 -16.47
N VAL A 158 -4.37 -1.51 -16.48
CA VAL A 158 -5.26 -1.20 -17.58
C VAL A 158 -4.49 -0.75 -18.84
N SER A 159 -3.57 0.19 -18.70
CA SER A 159 -2.80 0.72 -19.83
C SER A 159 -1.96 -0.36 -20.51
N ARG A 160 -1.30 -1.24 -19.74
CA ARG A 160 -0.49 -2.35 -20.29
C ARG A 160 -1.34 -3.40 -20.96
N SER A 161 -2.49 -3.75 -20.37
CA SER A 161 -3.43 -4.70 -20.97
C SER A 161 -3.95 -4.21 -22.32
N LEU A 162 -4.36 -2.95 -22.42
CA LEU A 162 -4.83 -2.35 -23.67
C LEU A 162 -3.74 -2.22 -24.72
N LEU A 163 -2.53 -1.83 -24.34
CA LEU A 163 -1.38 -1.75 -25.24
C LEU A 163 -0.97 -3.13 -25.78
N ALA A 164 -1.08 -4.19 -24.96
CA ALA A 164 -0.80 -5.57 -25.38
C ALA A 164 -1.87 -6.11 -26.34
N SER A 165 -3.12 -5.71 -26.16
CA SER A 165 -4.24 -6.14 -27.01
C SER A 165 -4.27 -5.45 -28.39
N GLY A 166 -3.36 -4.53 -28.68
CA GLY A 166 -3.28 -3.85 -29.98
C GLY A 166 -4.45 -2.91 -30.27
N THR A 167 -5.30 -2.59 -29.31
CA THR A 167 -6.51 -1.74 -29.43
C THR A 167 -6.19 -0.25 -29.47
N ARG A 168 -5.10 0.17 -30.11
CA ARG A 168 -4.90 1.61 -30.36
C ARG A 168 -5.95 2.08 -31.37
N LEU A 169 -6.93 2.82 -30.89
CA LEU A 169 -7.75 3.63 -31.77
C LEU A 169 -6.81 4.71 -32.34
N ALA A 170 -6.46 4.58 -33.61
CA ALA A 170 -5.84 5.67 -34.34
C ALA A 170 -6.88 6.80 -34.41
N VAL A 171 -6.78 7.76 -33.50
CA VAL A 171 -7.47 9.03 -33.67
C VAL A 171 -6.65 9.80 -34.70
N VAL A 172 -7.16 9.85 -35.91
CA VAL A 172 -6.69 10.70 -36.99
C VAL A 172 -6.91 12.17 -36.63
#